data_9d35889236e628b0570119670984b341
#
_entry.id   9d35889236e628b0570119670984b341
#
_cell.length_a   1.000
_cell.length_b   1.000
_cell.length_c   1.000
_cell.angle_alpha   90.00
_cell.angle_beta   90.00
_cell.angle_gamma   90.00
#
_symmetry.space_group_name_H-M   'P 1'
#
loop_
_entity.id
_entity.type
_entity.pdbx_description
1 polymer ?
#
loop_
_entity_poly.entity_id
_entity_poly.type
_entity_poly.pdbx_seq_one_letter_code
_entity_poly.pdbx_strand_id
1 'polypeptide(L)'
;MIESILVGTDGSPTAAVAVAHAVELARALTARLQIVSAYEPVPGQRPRGANLTVTSDEEWTVNPREDVLALLESAAAGARTAGVTQVETFARVGDAADAILDVAEEQRSNLIVVGHKGMTGATRFLLGSVPNKVSHHAPCSVLIVRTG
;
A
#
# COMPACT_ATOMS: atom_id res chain seq x y z
N MET A 1 12.05 -17.45 7.51
CA MET A 1 11.46 -17.80 6.22
C MET A 1 10.32 -16.84 5.93
N ILE A 2 10.24 -16.36 4.71
CA ILE A 2 9.21 -15.39 4.36
C ILE A 2 7.99 -16.14 3.86
N GLU A 3 6.93 -16.10 4.67
CA GLU A 3 5.70 -16.80 4.34
C GLU A 3 4.54 -15.86 4.08
N SER A 4 4.70 -14.58 4.41
CA SER A 4 3.62 -13.63 4.31
C SER A 4 4.20 -12.28 3.89
N ILE A 5 3.72 -11.76 2.77
CA ILE A 5 4.21 -10.52 2.21
C ILE A 5 3.05 -9.54 2.12
N LEU A 6 3.28 -8.34 2.63
CA LEU A 6 2.27 -7.29 2.63
C LEU A 6 2.75 -6.15 1.73
N VAL A 7 1.87 -5.65 0.89
CA VAL A 7 2.19 -4.50 0.05
C VAL A 7 1.06 -3.49 0.14
N GLY A 8 1.43 -2.22 0.18
CA GLY A 8 0.45 -1.15 0.16
C GLY A 8 0.33 -0.54 -1.21
N THR A 9 -0.85 -0.07 -1.54
CA THR A 9 -1.07 0.56 -2.82
C THR A 9 -2.11 1.67 -2.69
N ASP A 10 -1.92 2.72 -3.47
CA ASP A 10 -2.91 3.77 -3.61
C ASP A 10 -3.40 3.87 -5.05
N GLY A 11 -3.06 2.89 -5.86
CA GLY A 11 -3.48 2.90 -7.26
C GLY A 11 -2.59 3.70 -8.17
N SER A 12 -1.57 4.35 -7.64
CA SER A 12 -0.69 5.15 -8.48
C SER A 12 0.24 4.24 -9.28
N PRO A 13 0.84 4.78 -10.35
CA PRO A 13 1.79 3.99 -11.12
C PRO A 13 2.98 3.50 -10.32
N THR A 14 3.47 4.32 -9.39
CA THR A 14 4.60 3.89 -8.58
C THR A 14 4.20 2.79 -7.61
N ALA A 15 2.99 2.87 -7.07
CA ALA A 15 2.50 1.80 -6.21
C ALA A 15 2.33 0.51 -6.99
N ALA A 16 1.94 0.62 -8.26
CA ALA A 16 1.78 -0.56 -9.09
C ALA A 16 3.10 -1.30 -9.27
N VAL A 17 4.20 -0.58 -9.33
CA VAL A 17 5.51 -1.21 -9.42
C VAL A 17 5.79 -2.02 -8.15
N ALA A 18 5.47 -1.45 -7.00
CA ALA A 18 5.68 -2.17 -5.74
C ALA A 18 4.80 -3.41 -5.67
N VAL A 19 3.55 -3.29 -6.12
CA VAL A 19 2.65 -4.45 -6.13
C VAL A 19 3.22 -5.54 -7.03
N ALA A 20 3.73 -5.16 -8.20
CA ALA A 20 4.29 -6.15 -9.12
C ALA A 20 5.47 -6.89 -8.50
N HIS A 21 6.32 -6.17 -7.77
CA HIS A 21 7.43 -6.82 -7.08
C HIS A 21 6.94 -7.77 -6.01
N ALA A 22 5.93 -7.35 -5.25
CA ALA A 22 5.39 -8.20 -4.19
C ALA A 22 4.76 -9.47 -4.76
N VAL A 23 4.06 -9.33 -5.88
CA VAL A 23 3.46 -10.48 -6.55
C VAL A 23 4.54 -11.46 -6.99
N GLU A 24 5.60 -10.94 -7.59
CA GLU A 24 6.67 -11.79 -8.06
C GLU A 24 7.34 -12.52 -6.91
N LEU A 25 7.58 -11.82 -5.81
CA LEU A 25 8.18 -12.45 -4.64
C LEU A 25 7.27 -13.49 -4.03
N ALA A 26 5.98 -13.17 -3.90
CA ALA A 26 5.04 -14.11 -3.30
C ALA A 26 4.94 -15.38 -4.14
N ARG A 27 4.95 -15.22 -5.46
CA ARG A 27 4.90 -16.39 -6.33
C ARG A 27 6.16 -17.21 -6.18
N ALA A 28 7.31 -16.56 -6.20
CA ALA A 28 8.60 -17.27 -6.14
C ALA A 28 8.79 -18.00 -4.82
N LEU A 29 8.32 -17.38 -3.73
CA LEU A 29 8.52 -17.94 -2.39
C LEU A 29 7.34 -18.77 -1.92
N THR A 30 6.30 -18.88 -2.73
CA THR A 30 5.06 -19.54 -2.33
C THR A 30 4.54 -18.96 -1.05
N ALA A 31 4.51 -17.64 -0.97
CA ALA A 31 4.09 -16.91 0.21
C ALA A 31 2.69 -16.37 0.02
N ARG A 32 2.00 -16.11 1.14
CA ARG A 32 0.74 -15.42 1.09
C ARG A 32 0.99 -13.97 0.74
N LEU A 33 0.10 -13.39 -0.03
CA LEU A 33 0.19 -11.99 -0.38
C LEU A 33 -0.98 -11.23 0.20
N GLN A 34 -0.69 -10.14 0.89
CA GLN A 34 -1.69 -9.26 1.47
C GLN A 34 -1.53 -7.90 0.82
N ILE A 35 -2.64 -7.33 0.38
CA ILE A 35 -2.63 -6.03 -0.28
C ILE A 35 -3.51 -5.10 0.53
N VAL A 36 -2.97 -3.97 0.95
CA VAL A 36 -3.71 -3.03 1.77
C VAL A 36 -3.76 -1.67 1.08
N SER A 37 -4.88 -1.01 1.22
CA SER A 37 -5.04 0.34 0.73
C SER A 37 -5.87 1.14 1.73
N ALA A 38 -5.57 2.42 1.84
CA ALA A 38 -6.26 3.30 2.75
C ALA A 38 -7.31 4.10 2.00
N TYR A 39 -8.41 4.40 2.70
CA TYR A 39 -9.46 5.20 2.09
C TYR A 39 -9.88 6.30 3.03
N GLU A 40 -10.54 7.30 2.46
CA GLU A 40 -11.03 8.41 3.24
C GLU A 40 -12.31 8.04 3.96
N PRO A 41 -12.56 8.68 5.10
CA PRO A 41 -13.82 8.48 5.78
C PRO A 41 -14.97 8.89 4.88
N VAL A 42 -16.16 8.44 5.26
CA VAL A 42 -17.36 8.78 4.53
C VAL A 42 -17.46 10.30 4.43
N PRO A 43 -17.71 10.84 3.24
CA PRO A 43 -17.72 12.29 3.08
C PRO A 43 -18.63 13.03 4.03
N GLY A 44 -19.77 12.45 4.36
CA GLY A 44 -20.68 13.14 5.26
C GLY A 44 -20.17 13.31 6.65
N GLN A 45 -19.15 12.60 7.03
CA GLN A 45 -18.58 12.70 8.36
C GLN A 45 -17.42 13.66 8.42
N ARG A 46 -17.04 14.21 7.32
CA ARG A 46 -15.95 15.13 7.29
C ARG A 46 -16.37 16.45 7.87
N PRO A 47 -15.51 17.07 8.63
CA PRO A 47 -15.80 18.42 9.06
C PRO A 47 -16.00 19.28 7.84
N ARG A 48 -16.96 20.18 7.96
CA ARG A 48 -17.35 20.94 6.82
C ARG A 48 -16.19 21.73 6.25
N GLY A 49 -15.41 22.31 7.09
CA GLY A 49 -14.32 23.12 6.59
C GLY A 49 -13.16 22.34 6.06
N ALA A 50 -13.09 21.11 6.37
CA ALA A 50 -11.91 20.34 6.00
C ALA A 50 -11.80 20.13 4.51
N ASN A 51 -12.93 19.93 3.85
CA ASN A 51 -12.84 19.61 2.45
C ASN A 51 -12.54 20.82 1.60
N LEU A 52 -12.65 21.99 2.16
CA LEU A 52 -12.38 23.17 1.37
C LEU A 52 -10.92 23.35 1.10
N THR A 53 -10.12 22.89 2.02
CA THR A 53 -8.71 23.14 1.91
C THR A 53 -7.96 21.96 1.41
N VAL A 54 -8.65 20.92 1.12
CA VAL A 54 -7.96 19.77 0.62
C VAL A 54 -7.33 20.12 -0.69
N THR A 55 -6.08 19.95 -0.75
CA THR A 55 -5.40 20.20 -1.97
C THR A 55 -5.07 18.88 -2.57
N SER A 56 -5.16 18.86 -3.81
CA SER A 56 -4.93 17.63 -4.49
C SER A 56 -3.48 17.32 -4.65
N ASP A 57 -2.64 18.16 -4.16
CA ASP A 57 -1.23 17.88 -4.36
C ASP A 57 -0.62 17.10 -3.23
N GLU A 58 -1.40 16.50 -2.39
CA GLU A 58 -0.85 15.62 -1.40
C GLU A 58 -0.15 14.48 -2.07
N GLU A 59 0.95 14.09 -1.52
CA GLU A 59 1.75 13.08 -2.15
C GLU A 59 1.08 11.72 -2.15
N TRP A 60 0.26 11.43 -1.19
CA TRP A 60 -0.42 10.16 -1.17
C TRP A 60 -1.90 10.39 -1.36
N THR A 61 -2.47 9.78 -2.38
CA THR A 61 -3.88 9.92 -2.67
C THR A 61 -4.67 8.97 -1.81
N VAL A 62 -5.70 9.51 -1.14
CA VAL A 62 -6.61 8.68 -0.38
C VAL A 62 -7.94 8.70 -1.09
N ASN A 63 -8.37 7.58 -1.57
CA ASN A 63 -9.53 7.46 -2.41
C ASN A 63 -10.78 7.13 -1.62
N PRO A 64 -11.97 7.35 -2.19
CA PRO A 64 -13.19 6.88 -1.55
C PRO A 64 -13.17 5.38 -1.39
N ARG A 65 -13.95 4.90 -0.43
CA ARG A 65 -13.93 3.50 -0.10
C ARG A 65 -14.26 2.60 -1.28
N GLU A 66 -15.26 2.97 -2.07
CA GLU A 66 -15.63 2.11 -3.18
C GLU A 66 -14.54 2.00 -4.21
N ASP A 67 -13.80 3.10 -4.43
CA ASP A 67 -12.69 3.05 -5.37
C ASP A 67 -11.59 2.15 -4.85
N VAL A 68 -11.36 2.19 -3.55
CA VAL A 68 -10.34 1.37 -2.94
C VAL A 68 -10.72 -0.11 -3.03
N LEU A 69 -11.99 -0.42 -2.80
CA LEU A 69 -12.41 -1.81 -2.91
C LEU A 69 -12.23 -2.34 -4.33
N ALA A 70 -12.55 -1.51 -5.33
CA ALA A 70 -12.37 -1.91 -6.71
C ALA A 70 -10.89 -2.08 -7.05
N LEU A 71 -10.07 -1.16 -6.55
CA LEU A 71 -8.63 -1.24 -6.76
C LEU A 71 -8.05 -2.52 -6.17
N LEU A 72 -8.46 -2.85 -4.96
CA LEU A 72 -7.96 -4.04 -4.29
C LEU A 72 -8.41 -5.30 -5.01
N GLU A 73 -9.64 -5.32 -5.47
CA GLU A 73 -10.14 -6.47 -6.18
C GLU A 73 -9.36 -6.69 -7.47
N SER A 74 -9.10 -5.62 -8.18
CA SER A 74 -8.33 -5.69 -9.42
C SER A 74 -6.90 -6.17 -9.14
N ALA A 75 -6.29 -5.65 -8.10
CA ALA A 75 -4.93 -6.06 -7.77
C ALA A 75 -4.88 -7.52 -7.37
N ALA A 76 -5.86 -7.98 -6.61
CA ALA A 76 -5.90 -9.37 -6.19
C ALA A 76 -6.10 -10.30 -7.38
N ALA A 77 -6.97 -9.90 -8.32
CA ALA A 77 -7.18 -10.71 -9.51
C ALA A 77 -5.90 -10.82 -10.32
N GLY A 78 -5.18 -9.72 -10.46
CA GLY A 78 -3.91 -9.76 -11.17
C GLY A 78 -2.89 -10.65 -10.49
N ALA A 79 -2.85 -10.61 -9.17
CA ALA A 79 -1.93 -11.47 -8.44
C ALA A 79 -2.25 -12.94 -8.63
N ARG A 80 -3.53 -13.29 -8.58
CA ARG A 80 -3.93 -14.68 -8.79
C ARG A 80 -3.62 -15.14 -10.20
N THR A 81 -3.86 -14.28 -11.16
CA THR A 81 -3.53 -14.59 -12.55
C THR A 81 -2.04 -14.84 -12.72
N ALA A 82 -1.23 -14.12 -11.95
CA ALA A 82 0.22 -14.28 -12.01
C ALA A 82 0.72 -15.51 -11.28
N GLY A 83 -0.14 -16.20 -10.54
CA GLY A 83 0.24 -17.46 -9.91
C GLY A 83 0.31 -17.46 -8.40
N VAL A 84 -0.10 -16.35 -7.74
CA VAL A 84 -0.14 -16.34 -6.29
C VAL A 84 -1.43 -17.03 -5.85
N THR A 85 -1.30 -18.04 -5.00
CA THR A 85 -2.45 -18.85 -4.64
C THR A 85 -3.23 -18.29 -3.48
N GLN A 86 -2.59 -17.56 -2.57
CA GLN A 86 -3.25 -17.00 -1.41
C GLN A 86 -3.11 -15.50 -1.42
N VAL A 87 -4.19 -14.81 -1.74
CA VAL A 87 -4.21 -13.36 -1.81
C VAL A 87 -5.34 -12.84 -0.94
N GLU A 88 -5.03 -11.91 -0.05
CA GLU A 88 -6.01 -11.25 0.79
C GLU A 88 -5.89 -9.75 0.62
N THR A 89 -7.01 -9.06 0.74
CA THR A 89 -7.01 -7.62 0.60
C THR A 89 -7.57 -6.97 1.85
N PHE A 90 -7.11 -5.77 2.14
CA PHE A 90 -7.51 -5.03 3.32
C PHE A 90 -7.74 -3.58 2.96
N ALA A 91 -8.94 -3.09 3.21
CA ALA A 91 -9.25 -1.68 3.03
C ALA A 91 -9.36 -1.08 4.42
N ARG A 92 -8.58 -0.04 4.67
CA ARG A 92 -8.56 0.58 5.99
C ARG A 92 -8.77 2.08 5.85
N VAL A 93 -9.45 2.65 6.82
CA VAL A 93 -9.71 4.08 6.81
C VAL A 93 -8.52 4.81 7.40
N GLY A 94 -8.14 5.93 6.81
CA GLY A 94 -7.17 6.82 7.41
C GLY A 94 -5.84 6.87 6.70
N ASP A 95 -4.79 7.03 7.47
CA ASP A 95 -3.44 7.23 6.95
C ASP A 95 -2.88 5.96 6.35
N ALA A 96 -2.24 6.10 5.20
CA ALA A 96 -1.74 4.95 4.48
C ALA A 96 -0.66 4.20 5.25
N ALA A 97 0.29 4.92 5.83
CA ALA A 97 1.37 4.25 6.57
C ALA A 97 0.81 3.52 7.79
N ASP A 98 -0.13 4.14 8.48
CA ASP A 98 -0.74 3.48 9.63
C ASP A 98 -1.49 2.24 9.21
N ALA A 99 -2.19 2.30 8.08
CA ALA A 99 -2.92 1.14 7.59
C ALA A 99 -1.97 -0.01 7.30
N ILE A 100 -0.86 0.29 6.66
CA ILE A 100 0.13 -0.74 6.36
C ILE A 100 0.67 -1.35 7.65
N LEU A 101 1.03 -0.50 8.60
CA LEU A 101 1.62 -0.99 9.85
C LEU A 101 0.63 -1.82 10.65
N ASP A 102 -0.62 -1.38 10.70
CA ASP A 102 -1.65 -2.11 11.45
C ASP A 102 -1.88 -3.49 10.86
N VAL A 103 -2.01 -3.57 9.54
CA VAL A 103 -2.23 -4.85 8.90
C VAL A 103 -1.02 -5.76 9.06
N ALA A 104 0.17 -5.19 8.95
CA ALA A 104 1.38 -5.99 9.14
C ALA A 104 1.40 -6.65 10.52
N GLU A 105 0.98 -5.90 11.52
CA GLU A 105 0.97 -6.42 12.87
C GLU A 105 -0.13 -7.44 13.07
N GLU A 106 -1.32 -7.13 12.58
CA GLU A 106 -2.45 -8.05 12.71
C GLU A 106 -2.18 -9.38 12.01
N GLN A 107 -1.60 -9.31 10.83
CA GLN A 107 -1.40 -10.49 10.01
C GLN A 107 -0.05 -11.15 10.22
N ARG A 108 0.78 -10.56 11.07
CA ARG A 108 2.11 -11.09 11.35
C ARG A 108 2.89 -11.27 10.06
N SER A 109 2.88 -10.21 9.26
CA SER A 109 3.59 -10.26 7.99
C SER A 109 5.08 -10.38 8.20
N ASN A 110 5.75 -11.10 7.33
CA ASN A 110 7.20 -11.27 7.41
C ASN A 110 7.94 -10.20 6.64
N LEU A 111 7.29 -9.64 5.63
CA LEU A 111 7.92 -8.66 4.77
C LEU A 111 6.89 -7.66 4.31
N ILE A 112 7.25 -6.38 4.39
CA ILE A 112 6.42 -5.31 3.84
C ILE A 112 7.13 -4.78 2.61
N VAL A 113 6.38 -4.61 1.52
CA VAL A 113 6.92 -4.05 0.28
C VAL A 113 6.26 -2.70 0.05
N VAL A 114 7.06 -1.68 -0.12
CA VAL A 114 6.56 -0.33 -0.41
C VAL A 114 7.40 0.28 -1.51
N GLY A 115 6.82 1.22 -2.23
CA GLY A 115 7.56 1.96 -3.23
C GLY A 115 8.44 3.02 -2.57
N HIS A 116 9.47 3.41 -3.28
CA HIS A 116 10.41 4.38 -2.79
C HIS A 116 9.74 5.73 -2.56
N LYS A 117 8.86 6.13 -3.47
CA LYS A 117 8.06 7.31 -3.28
C LYS A 117 6.86 7.25 -4.19
N GLY A 118 5.84 7.98 -3.80
CA GLY A 118 4.60 7.93 -4.52
C GLY A 118 4.57 8.79 -5.76
N MET A 119 5.52 9.67 -5.95
CA MET A 119 5.52 10.55 -7.09
C MET A 119 6.90 10.65 -7.64
N THR A 120 6.99 11.11 -8.88
CA THR A 120 8.29 11.36 -9.44
C THR A 120 8.94 12.41 -8.58
N GLY A 121 9.93 12.05 -7.92
CA GLY A 121 10.50 12.91 -6.95
C GLY A 121 11.45 13.89 -7.53
N ALA A 122 11.36 15.07 -7.02
CA ALA A 122 12.34 16.05 -7.27
C ALA A 122 13.66 15.65 -6.66
N THR A 123 13.62 14.97 -5.57
CA THR A 123 14.83 14.60 -4.88
C THR A 123 14.93 13.10 -4.82
N ARG A 124 15.77 12.57 -5.63
CA ARG A 124 15.88 11.12 -5.68
C ARG A 124 16.58 10.53 -4.47
N PHE A 125 17.10 11.36 -3.59
CA PHE A 125 17.75 10.82 -2.40
C PHE A 125 16.81 10.78 -1.20
N LEU A 126 15.63 11.37 -1.31
CA LEU A 126 14.71 11.41 -0.19
C LEU A 126 13.67 10.30 -0.32
N LEU A 127 13.42 9.67 0.78
CA LEU A 127 12.40 8.65 0.85
C LEU A 127 11.04 9.33 1.02
N GLY A 128 10.01 8.82 0.36
CA GLY A 128 8.67 9.35 0.53
C GLY A 128 8.17 9.16 1.95
N SER A 129 7.10 9.86 2.30
CA SER A 129 6.62 9.84 3.67
C SER A 129 6.11 8.48 4.10
N VAL A 130 5.40 7.78 3.22
CA VAL A 130 4.87 6.47 3.58
C VAL A 130 6.00 5.46 3.80
N PRO A 131 6.91 5.27 2.84
CA PRO A 131 7.98 4.31 3.09
C PRO A 131 8.90 4.72 4.24
N ASN A 132 9.06 6.02 4.46
CA ASN A 132 9.86 6.49 5.58
C ASN A 132 9.24 6.05 6.90
N LYS A 133 7.95 6.33 7.07
CA LYS A 133 7.28 5.97 8.31
C LYS A 133 7.20 4.46 8.49
N VAL A 134 6.90 3.74 7.41
CA VAL A 134 6.83 2.29 7.48
C VAL A 134 8.17 1.71 7.88
N SER A 135 9.24 2.17 7.27
CA SER A 135 10.55 1.58 7.56
C SER A 135 10.99 1.83 9.00
N HIS A 136 10.53 2.93 9.60
CA HIS A 136 10.90 3.22 10.98
C HIS A 136 10.10 2.44 12.01
N HIS A 137 8.89 2.03 11.66
CA HIS A 137 7.99 1.46 12.65
C HIS A 137 7.54 0.05 12.34
N ALA A 138 8.04 -0.55 11.28
CA ALA A 138 7.58 -1.86 10.86
C ALA A 138 7.92 -2.94 11.87
N PRO A 139 7.01 -3.90 12.08
CA PRO A 139 7.30 -5.02 12.97
C PRO A 139 8.12 -6.12 12.29
N CYS A 140 8.49 -5.91 11.03
CA CYS A 140 9.19 -6.93 10.26
C CYS A 140 10.09 -6.24 9.24
N SER A 141 10.69 -7.04 8.36
CA SER A 141 11.56 -6.52 7.31
C SER A 141 10.77 -5.70 6.30
N VAL A 142 11.41 -4.73 5.70
CA VAL A 142 10.78 -3.86 4.73
C VAL A 142 11.66 -3.83 3.48
N LEU A 143 11.02 -4.06 2.34
CA LEU A 143 11.67 -3.92 1.05
C LEU A 143 11.16 -2.65 0.40
N ILE A 144 12.06 -1.74 0.14
CA ILE A 144 11.71 -0.48 -0.51
C ILE A 144 12.08 -0.60 -1.98
N VAL A 145 11.06 -0.58 -2.82
CA VAL A 145 11.25 -0.78 -4.25
C VAL A 145 11.53 0.56 -4.91
N ARG A 146 12.57 0.60 -5.69
CA ARG A 146 12.90 1.80 -6.40
C ARG A 146 11.93 1.97 -7.55
N THR A 147 11.29 3.11 -7.60
CA THR A 147 10.21 3.31 -8.56
C THR A 147 10.46 4.47 -9.50
N GLY A 148 11.59 5.08 -9.47
CA GLY A 148 11.79 6.25 -10.27
C GLY A 148 12.73 6.12 -11.43
#